data_ddc2a8d9049f32c8bb1631d46126d85f
#
_entry.id   ddc2a8d9049f32c8bb1631d46126d85f
#
_cell.length_a   1.000
_cell.length_b   1.000
_cell.length_c   1.000
_cell.angle_alpha   90.00
_cell.angle_beta   90.00
_cell.angle_gamma   90.00
#
_symmetry.space_group_name_H-M   'P 1'
#
loop_
_entity.id
_entity.type
_entity.pdbx_description
1 polymer ?
#
loop_
_entity_poly.entity_id
_entity_poly.type
_entity_poly.pdbx_seq_one_letter_code
_entity_poly.pdbx_strand_id
1 'polypeptide(L)'
;MEGILIIMSETCSHDCSSCSSKCSEKSDLIEKSNEFSKIKKVIAVVSGKGGVGKSLVTSTLSVMSNRMGYKTAVLDADITGPSIPKAFGITQKAQGNEHGILPAQTKTGIEIMSINLLIENDTDPVVWRGPVIAGTVKQFWTDVIWGDVDYMFIDMPPGTGDVPLTVFQSIPVDGIIIVTSPQELVSMIVGKAVKMANMMNIPIIGVVENMSYVECDCCKTKINIYGESRLDEIAKEYNIQALAKIPIQPKLAAACDKGAIELCEDFDWLNKAFDAIEKKVPIK
;
A
#
# COMPACT_ATOMS: atom_id res chain seq x y z
N MET A 1 19.66 3.47 -29.96
CA MET A 1 18.73 4.22 -29.13
C MET A 1 17.49 4.46 -29.96
N GLU A 2 16.60 3.49 -29.99
CA GLU A 2 15.31 3.63 -30.68
C GLU A 2 14.26 3.76 -29.58
N GLY A 3 13.65 4.95 -29.52
CA GLY A 3 12.58 5.25 -28.59
C GLY A 3 11.33 4.44 -28.96
N ILE A 4 10.70 3.84 -27.96
CA ILE A 4 9.37 3.26 -28.09
C ILE A 4 8.42 4.42 -28.37
N LEU A 5 8.04 4.57 -29.64
CA LEU A 5 6.96 5.46 -30.05
C LEU A 5 5.65 4.81 -29.59
N ILE A 6 5.03 5.40 -28.57
CA ILE A 6 3.63 5.12 -28.26
C ILE A 6 2.83 5.61 -29.46
N ILE A 7 2.25 4.70 -30.24
CA ILE A 7 1.36 5.01 -31.35
C ILE A 7 0.07 5.53 -30.71
N MET A 8 -0.01 6.83 -30.48
CA MET A 8 -1.26 7.52 -30.19
C MET A 8 -2.00 7.73 -31.51
N SER A 9 -3.30 7.45 -31.54
CA SER A 9 -4.12 7.65 -32.74
C SER A 9 -3.99 9.10 -33.21
N GLU A 10 -3.73 9.32 -34.50
CA GLU A 10 -3.46 10.63 -35.13
C GLU A 10 -4.63 11.64 -35.06
N THR A 11 -5.72 11.35 -34.32
CA THR A 11 -6.93 12.16 -34.27
C THR A 11 -7.22 12.82 -32.90
N CYS A 12 -6.34 12.68 -31.91
CA CYS A 12 -6.56 13.28 -30.60
C CYS A 12 -5.88 14.65 -30.47
N SER A 13 -6.68 15.73 -30.37
CA SER A 13 -6.19 17.12 -30.21
C SER A 13 -5.73 17.46 -28.79
N HIS A 14 -5.77 16.53 -27.82
CA HIS A 14 -5.46 16.72 -26.40
C HIS A 14 -6.26 17.79 -25.65
N ASP A 15 -7.28 18.39 -26.28
CA ASP A 15 -8.19 19.32 -25.60
C ASP A 15 -9.45 18.56 -25.15
N CYS A 16 -9.41 18.08 -23.91
CA CYS A 16 -10.49 17.30 -23.30
C CYS A 16 -11.74 18.14 -22.97
N SER A 17 -11.65 19.46 -23.02
CA SER A 17 -12.78 20.35 -22.70
C SER A 17 -13.80 20.44 -23.82
N SER A 18 -13.41 20.12 -25.06
CA SER A 18 -14.26 20.18 -26.26
C SER A 18 -14.46 18.83 -26.96
N CYS A 19 -13.91 17.75 -26.40
CA CYS A 19 -13.91 16.41 -27.01
C CYS A 19 -15.24 15.68 -26.75
N SER A 20 -15.97 15.36 -27.80
CA SER A 20 -17.19 14.54 -27.75
C SER A 20 -16.92 13.03 -27.74
N SER A 21 -15.68 12.61 -27.87
CA SER A 21 -15.27 11.19 -27.82
C SER A 21 -15.16 10.73 -26.37
N LYS A 22 -15.90 9.71 -25.98
CA LYS A 22 -15.67 9.01 -24.72
C LYS A 22 -14.32 8.31 -24.83
N CYS A 23 -13.26 8.87 -24.21
CA CYS A 23 -12.01 8.15 -24.04
C CYS A 23 -12.23 6.91 -23.16
N SER A 24 -12.43 5.77 -23.79
CA SER A 24 -12.57 4.46 -23.13
C SER A 24 -11.22 3.92 -22.61
N GLU A 25 -10.11 4.56 -22.98
CA GLU A 25 -8.76 4.08 -22.75
C GLU A 25 -8.36 3.86 -21.27
N LYS A 26 -9.07 4.47 -20.30
CA LYS A 26 -8.78 4.23 -18.88
C LYS A 26 -9.44 2.95 -18.34
N SER A 27 -10.59 2.56 -18.87
CA SER A 27 -11.27 1.32 -18.44
C SER A 27 -10.61 0.06 -19.01
N ASP A 28 -9.89 0.19 -20.12
CA ASP A 28 -9.29 -0.94 -20.82
C ASP A 28 -7.97 -1.45 -20.18
N LEU A 29 -7.36 -0.66 -19.28
CA LEU A 29 -6.12 -1.03 -18.60
C LEU A 29 -6.35 -1.73 -17.25
N ILE A 30 -7.53 -1.56 -16.63
CA ILE A 30 -7.87 -2.21 -15.35
C ILE A 30 -8.12 -3.69 -15.59
N GLU A 31 -7.33 -4.52 -14.94
CA GLU A 31 -7.46 -5.97 -15.02
C GLU A 31 -8.60 -6.46 -14.11
N LYS A 32 -9.24 -7.54 -14.55
CA LYS A 32 -10.19 -8.24 -13.70
C LYS A 32 -9.44 -9.08 -12.68
N SER A 33 -9.91 -9.09 -11.43
CA SER A 33 -9.43 -10.06 -10.45
C SER A 33 -9.79 -11.48 -10.87
N ASN A 34 -9.17 -12.47 -10.21
CA ASN A 34 -9.53 -13.87 -10.40
C ASN A 34 -11.06 -14.07 -10.29
N GLU A 35 -11.64 -14.94 -11.08
CA GLU A 35 -13.09 -15.16 -11.13
C GLU A 35 -13.70 -15.64 -9.81
N PHE A 36 -12.90 -16.26 -8.95
CA PHE A 36 -13.28 -16.69 -7.59
C PHE A 36 -13.00 -15.62 -6.53
N SER A 37 -12.65 -14.40 -6.94
CA SER A 37 -12.33 -13.29 -6.03
C SER A 37 -13.37 -12.18 -6.13
N LYS A 38 -13.83 -11.71 -4.95
CA LYS A 38 -14.72 -10.56 -4.83
C LYS A 38 -14.16 -9.57 -3.83
N ILE A 39 -13.40 -8.62 -4.32
CA ILE A 39 -12.75 -7.60 -3.52
C ILE A 39 -13.58 -6.33 -3.59
N LYS A 40 -14.09 -5.86 -2.42
CA LYS A 40 -14.98 -4.70 -2.37
C LYS A 40 -14.22 -3.38 -2.44
N LYS A 41 -13.11 -3.28 -1.70
CA LYS A 41 -12.34 -2.04 -1.58
C LYS A 41 -10.84 -2.32 -1.57
N VAL A 42 -10.09 -1.51 -2.32
CA VAL A 42 -8.64 -1.59 -2.45
C VAL A 42 -7.99 -0.30 -1.98
N ILE A 43 -7.08 -0.40 -1.02
CA ILE A 43 -6.35 0.74 -0.44
C ILE A 43 -4.86 0.54 -0.66
N ALA A 44 -4.23 1.44 -1.39
CA ALA A 44 -2.78 1.42 -1.59
C ALA A 44 -2.07 2.23 -0.50
N VAL A 45 -1.06 1.62 0.12
CA VAL A 45 -0.17 2.31 1.06
C VAL A 45 1.13 2.62 0.33
N VAL A 46 1.43 3.90 0.19
CA VAL A 46 2.55 4.39 -0.62
C VAL A 46 3.55 5.16 0.22
N SER A 47 4.80 5.19 -0.20
CA SER A 47 5.83 6.06 0.37
C SER A 47 6.77 6.59 -0.71
N GLY A 48 7.22 7.80 -0.55
CA GLY A 48 8.15 8.41 -1.53
C GLY A 48 9.60 7.95 -1.37
N LYS A 49 9.94 7.25 -0.27
CA LYS A 49 11.27 6.64 -0.04
C LYS A 49 11.15 5.36 0.78
N GLY A 50 12.18 4.52 0.71
CA GLY A 50 12.30 3.33 1.55
C GLY A 50 12.58 3.65 3.02
N GLY A 51 12.28 2.70 3.92
CA GLY A 51 12.63 2.78 5.34
C GLY A 51 11.74 3.68 6.20
N VAL A 52 10.63 4.20 5.69
CA VAL A 52 9.68 5.03 6.48
C VAL A 52 8.67 4.19 7.29
N GLY A 53 8.72 2.87 7.18
CA GLY A 53 7.78 1.97 7.87
C GLY A 53 6.43 1.81 7.18
N LYS A 54 6.40 1.95 5.85
CA LYS A 54 5.22 1.72 5.02
C LYS A 54 4.55 0.36 5.33
N SER A 55 5.32 -0.73 5.27
CA SER A 55 4.83 -2.08 5.51
C SER A 55 4.33 -2.29 6.95
N LEU A 56 4.91 -1.59 7.92
CA LEU A 56 4.41 -1.57 9.30
C LEU A 56 3.01 -0.95 9.35
N VAL A 57 2.81 0.20 8.70
CA VAL A 57 1.50 0.88 8.62
C VAL A 57 0.50 -0.01 7.88
N THR A 58 0.89 -0.62 6.76
CA THR A 58 0.05 -1.56 6.01
C THR A 58 -0.41 -2.73 6.87
N SER A 59 0.55 -3.39 7.55
CA SER A 59 0.26 -4.52 8.43
C SER A 59 -0.64 -4.13 9.60
N THR A 60 -0.38 -2.98 10.22
CA THR A 60 -1.18 -2.52 11.36
C THR A 60 -2.61 -2.19 10.93
N LEU A 61 -2.80 -1.47 9.82
CA LEU A 61 -4.14 -1.17 9.29
C LEU A 61 -4.91 -2.44 8.92
N SER A 62 -4.23 -3.45 8.38
CA SER A 62 -4.88 -4.73 8.08
C SER A 62 -5.30 -5.50 9.34
N VAL A 63 -4.47 -5.49 10.40
CA VAL A 63 -4.85 -6.05 11.71
C VAL A 63 -6.05 -5.32 12.32
N MET A 64 -6.06 -3.98 12.27
CA MET A 64 -7.20 -3.18 12.73
C MET A 64 -8.48 -3.51 11.96
N SER A 65 -8.40 -3.55 10.63
CA SER A 65 -9.52 -3.93 9.75
C SER A 65 -10.10 -5.30 10.12
N ASN A 66 -9.24 -6.30 10.28
CA ASN A 66 -9.65 -7.65 10.67
C ASN A 66 -10.31 -7.69 12.05
N ARG A 67 -9.76 -6.96 13.05
CA ARG A 67 -10.34 -6.86 14.41
C ARG A 67 -11.70 -6.20 14.44
N MET A 68 -12.00 -5.30 13.49
CA MET A 68 -13.32 -4.70 13.32
C MET A 68 -14.31 -5.63 12.61
N GLY A 69 -13.89 -6.85 12.27
CA GLY A 69 -14.73 -7.87 11.65
C GLY A 69 -14.78 -7.84 10.12
N TYR A 70 -13.93 -7.02 9.47
CA TYR A 70 -13.83 -7.02 8.02
C TYR A 70 -12.96 -8.17 7.52
N LYS A 71 -13.40 -8.84 6.46
CA LYS A 71 -12.55 -9.78 5.71
C LYS A 71 -11.42 -9.01 5.03
N THR A 72 -10.20 -9.25 5.47
CA THR A 72 -9.04 -8.42 5.10
C THR A 72 -8.00 -9.21 4.33
N ALA A 73 -7.44 -8.59 3.30
CA ALA A 73 -6.32 -9.13 2.53
C ALA A 73 -5.17 -8.13 2.43
N VAL A 74 -3.95 -8.62 2.26
CA VAL A 74 -2.75 -7.83 2.00
C VAL A 74 -2.04 -8.37 0.76
N LEU A 75 -1.89 -7.51 -0.25
CA LEU A 75 -1.07 -7.75 -1.41
C LEU A 75 0.27 -7.02 -1.21
N ASP A 76 1.35 -7.78 -1.00
CA ASP A 76 2.71 -7.24 -0.88
C ASP A 76 3.30 -7.03 -2.29
N ALA A 77 3.28 -5.78 -2.75
CA ALA A 77 3.82 -5.38 -4.04
C ALA A 77 5.29 -4.89 -3.95
N ASP A 78 5.88 -4.86 -2.74
CA ASP A 78 7.30 -4.52 -2.55
C ASP A 78 8.18 -5.76 -2.74
N ILE A 79 8.26 -6.22 -3.98
CA ILE A 79 8.97 -7.45 -4.36
C ILE A 79 10.48 -7.40 -4.03
N THR A 80 11.07 -6.22 -3.97
CA THR A 80 12.49 -6.04 -3.70
C THR A 80 12.84 -6.08 -2.22
N GLY A 81 11.87 -5.83 -1.35
CA GLY A 81 12.04 -5.84 0.10
C GLY A 81 10.81 -6.37 0.84
N PRO A 82 10.28 -7.53 0.44
CA PRO A 82 9.03 -8.04 0.97
C PRO A 82 9.16 -8.33 2.47
N SER A 83 8.31 -7.69 3.27
CA SER A 83 8.38 -7.77 4.73
C SER A 83 7.07 -8.22 5.39
N ILE A 84 5.99 -8.23 4.63
CA ILE A 84 4.65 -8.55 5.15
C ILE A 84 4.56 -9.97 5.72
N PRO A 85 4.98 -11.05 5.02
CA PRO A 85 4.90 -12.41 5.58
C PRO A 85 5.68 -12.56 6.88
N LYS A 86 6.85 -11.94 6.98
CA LYS A 86 7.67 -11.95 8.20
C LYS A 86 6.95 -11.30 9.38
N ALA A 87 6.33 -10.14 9.18
CA ALA A 87 5.61 -9.43 10.24
C ALA A 87 4.43 -10.24 10.82
N PHE A 88 3.81 -11.09 10.00
CA PHE A 88 2.71 -11.97 10.40
C PHE A 88 3.15 -13.39 10.79
N GLY A 89 4.45 -13.70 10.69
CA GLY A 89 5.00 -15.02 11.03
C GLY A 89 4.56 -16.14 10.07
N ILE A 90 4.30 -15.78 8.81
CA ILE A 90 3.94 -16.74 7.76
C ILE A 90 5.23 -17.35 7.22
N THR A 91 5.34 -18.66 7.33
CA THR A 91 6.48 -19.46 6.82
C THR A 91 6.05 -20.47 5.75
N GLN A 92 4.74 -20.71 5.64
CA GLN A 92 4.21 -21.62 4.63
C GLN A 92 4.24 -20.95 3.26
N LYS A 93 4.66 -21.70 2.25
CA LYS A 93 4.63 -21.23 0.86
C LYS A 93 3.20 -21.26 0.32
N ALA A 94 2.92 -20.36 -0.62
CA ALA A 94 1.64 -20.35 -1.33
C ALA A 94 1.47 -21.63 -2.15
N GLN A 95 0.24 -22.12 -2.21
CA GLN A 95 -0.11 -23.32 -2.97
C GLN A 95 -0.96 -22.92 -4.17
N GLY A 96 -0.86 -23.65 -5.26
CA GLY A 96 -1.69 -23.48 -6.45
C GLY A 96 -2.64 -24.65 -6.65
N ASN A 97 -3.74 -24.38 -7.34
CA ASN A 97 -4.65 -25.39 -7.86
C ASN A 97 -4.98 -25.08 -9.33
N GLU A 98 -5.91 -25.81 -9.94
CA GLU A 98 -6.32 -25.60 -11.34
C GLU A 98 -7.00 -24.26 -11.62
N HIS A 99 -7.44 -23.52 -10.57
CA HIS A 99 -8.13 -22.25 -10.68
C HIS A 99 -7.23 -21.04 -10.35
N GLY A 100 -6.07 -21.26 -9.75
CA GLY A 100 -5.13 -20.18 -9.40
C GLY A 100 -4.28 -20.46 -8.17
N ILE A 101 -3.72 -19.39 -7.62
CA ILE A 101 -2.85 -19.41 -6.45
C ILE A 101 -3.69 -19.12 -5.19
N LEU A 102 -3.51 -19.92 -4.16
CA LEU A 102 -4.14 -19.68 -2.86
C LEU A 102 -3.24 -18.77 -2.02
N PRO A 103 -3.76 -17.63 -1.49
CA PRO A 103 -3.00 -16.78 -0.59
C PRO A 103 -2.71 -17.52 0.72
N ALA A 104 -1.64 -17.14 1.40
CA ALA A 104 -1.40 -17.61 2.76
C ALA A 104 -2.36 -16.92 3.72
N GLN A 105 -2.83 -17.65 4.74
CA GLN A 105 -3.74 -17.13 5.74
C GLN A 105 -3.03 -16.99 7.08
N THR A 106 -3.18 -15.85 7.75
CA THR A 106 -2.66 -15.61 9.09
C THR A 106 -3.51 -16.32 10.14
N LYS A 107 -3.05 -16.30 11.40
CA LYS A 107 -3.78 -16.93 12.52
C LYS A 107 -5.16 -16.30 12.76
N THR A 108 -5.34 -15.03 12.45
CA THR A 108 -6.62 -14.32 12.61
C THR A 108 -7.46 -14.29 11.33
N GLY A 109 -6.96 -14.89 10.24
CA GLY A 109 -7.69 -15.03 8.99
C GLY A 109 -7.45 -13.93 7.97
N ILE A 110 -6.40 -13.11 8.11
CA ILE A 110 -5.97 -12.17 7.08
C ILE A 110 -5.31 -12.94 5.94
N GLU A 111 -5.73 -12.69 4.71
CA GLU A 111 -5.13 -13.30 3.52
C GLU A 111 -3.93 -12.49 3.03
N ILE A 112 -2.82 -13.15 2.75
CA ILE A 112 -1.58 -12.48 2.34
C ILE A 112 -1.00 -13.15 1.11
N MET A 113 -0.60 -12.33 0.14
CA MET A 113 0.21 -12.74 -1.00
C MET A 113 1.43 -11.86 -1.13
N SER A 114 2.59 -12.49 -1.25
CA SER A 114 3.90 -11.87 -1.40
C SER A 114 4.80 -12.78 -2.21
N ILE A 115 5.81 -12.22 -2.89
CA ILE A 115 6.78 -13.00 -3.64
C ILE A 115 7.53 -14.01 -2.76
N ASN A 116 7.78 -13.70 -1.50
CA ASN A 116 8.43 -14.62 -0.56
C ASN A 116 7.66 -15.91 -0.32
N LEU A 117 6.38 -15.94 -0.64
CA LEU A 117 5.57 -17.16 -0.55
C LEU A 117 5.72 -18.08 -1.76
N LEU A 118 6.37 -17.61 -2.84
CA LEU A 118 6.58 -18.36 -4.08
C LEU A 118 8.04 -18.79 -4.30
N ILE A 119 9.01 -18.04 -3.78
CA ILE A 119 10.43 -18.37 -3.90
C ILE A 119 10.84 -19.41 -2.86
N GLU A 120 11.79 -20.28 -3.19
CA GLU A 120 12.23 -21.36 -2.29
C GLU A 120 12.88 -20.83 -1.03
N ASN A 121 13.85 -19.90 -1.16
CA ASN A 121 14.56 -19.30 -0.04
C ASN A 121 14.24 -17.81 0.06
N ASP A 122 13.82 -17.35 1.23
CA ASP A 122 13.46 -15.95 1.48
C ASP A 122 14.66 -14.97 1.39
N THR A 123 15.89 -15.53 1.39
CA THR A 123 17.15 -14.77 1.24
C THR A 123 17.64 -14.69 -0.19
N ASP A 124 17.00 -15.39 -1.13
CA ASP A 124 17.38 -15.32 -2.53
C ASP A 124 17.05 -13.94 -3.10
N PRO A 125 18.04 -13.24 -3.68
CA PRO A 125 17.77 -11.92 -4.23
C PRO A 125 16.86 -12.04 -5.45
N VAL A 126 15.75 -11.32 -5.44
CA VAL A 126 14.88 -11.16 -6.60
C VAL A 126 15.52 -10.12 -7.53
N VAL A 127 16.37 -10.59 -8.44
CA VAL A 127 17.09 -9.75 -9.42
C VAL A 127 16.24 -9.61 -10.68
N TRP A 128 15.04 -9.04 -10.55
CA TRP A 128 14.15 -8.83 -11.68
C TRP A 128 14.17 -7.38 -12.14
N ARG A 129 13.92 -7.18 -13.44
CA ARG A 129 13.77 -5.84 -14.00
C ARG A 129 12.34 -5.34 -13.75
N GLY A 130 12.16 -4.01 -13.71
CA GLY A 130 10.87 -3.36 -13.43
C GLY A 130 9.66 -3.98 -14.14
N PRO A 131 9.68 -4.26 -15.44
CA PRO A 131 8.55 -4.89 -16.14
C PRO A 131 8.17 -6.28 -15.61
N VAL A 132 9.14 -7.08 -15.17
CA VAL A 132 8.88 -8.41 -14.60
C VAL A 132 8.23 -8.26 -13.23
N ILE A 133 8.74 -7.35 -12.40
CA ILE A 133 8.17 -7.04 -11.08
C ILE A 133 6.72 -6.57 -11.23
N ALA A 134 6.48 -5.64 -12.14
CA ALA A 134 5.14 -5.12 -12.42
C ALA A 134 4.18 -6.22 -12.91
N GLY A 135 4.66 -7.11 -13.78
CA GLY A 135 3.92 -8.28 -14.25
C GLY A 135 3.56 -9.23 -13.11
N THR A 136 4.48 -9.48 -12.18
CA THR A 136 4.22 -10.34 -11.01
C THR A 136 3.16 -9.76 -10.09
N VAL A 137 3.23 -8.45 -9.80
CA VAL A 137 2.19 -7.79 -8.98
C VAL A 137 0.82 -7.86 -9.66
N LYS A 138 0.79 -7.72 -11.00
CA LYS A 138 -0.43 -7.91 -11.78
C LYS A 138 -0.95 -9.35 -11.66
N GLN A 139 -0.08 -10.36 -11.73
CA GLN A 139 -0.46 -11.77 -11.51
C GLN A 139 -0.99 -12.01 -10.09
N PHE A 140 -0.50 -11.33 -9.07
CA PHE A 140 -1.08 -11.42 -7.72
C PHE A 140 -2.52 -10.90 -7.67
N TRP A 141 -2.89 -10.01 -8.57
CA TRP A 141 -4.27 -9.55 -8.72
C TRP A 141 -5.13 -10.52 -9.53
N THR A 142 -4.60 -11.02 -10.67
CA THR A 142 -5.38 -11.82 -11.64
C THR A 142 -5.44 -13.31 -11.33
N ASP A 143 -4.37 -13.88 -10.73
CA ASP A 143 -4.21 -15.32 -10.61
C ASP A 143 -4.40 -15.82 -9.17
N VAL A 144 -4.39 -14.91 -8.16
CA VAL A 144 -4.63 -15.28 -6.77
C VAL A 144 -6.12 -15.35 -6.48
N ILE A 145 -6.56 -16.42 -5.84
CA ILE A 145 -7.94 -16.65 -5.39
C ILE A 145 -8.12 -16.00 -4.02
N TRP A 146 -8.51 -14.74 -3.99
CA TRP A 146 -8.71 -13.97 -2.76
C TRP A 146 -10.03 -14.27 -2.05
N GLY A 147 -10.99 -14.94 -2.71
CA GLY A 147 -12.34 -15.16 -2.15
C GLY A 147 -13.11 -13.85 -1.94
N ASP A 148 -13.89 -13.78 -0.85
CA ASP A 148 -14.63 -12.58 -0.46
C ASP A 148 -13.78 -11.70 0.45
N VAL A 149 -13.37 -10.52 -0.02
CA VAL A 149 -12.57 -9.54 0.72
C VAL A 149 -13.31 -8.22 0.84
N ASP A 150 -13.41 -7.70 2.06
CA ASP A 150 -13.97 -6.37 2.31
C ASP A 150 -12.95 -5.26 2.02
N TYR A 151 -11.80 -5.33 2.66
CA TYR A 151 -10.67 -4.41 2.42
C TYR A 151 -9.41 -5.18 2.01
N MET A 152 -8.85 -4.82 0.87
CA MET A 152 -7.51 -5.23 0.46
C MET A 152 -6.54 -4.05 0.64
N PHE A 153 -5.46 -4.26 1.38
CA PHE A 153 -4.35 -3.32 1.49
C PHE A 153 -3.22 -3.74 0.57
N ILE A 154 -2.74 -2.81 -0.26
CA ILE A 154 -1.57 -3.05 -1.12
C ILE A 154 -0.35 -2.35 -0.51
N ASP A 155 0.65 -3.13 -0.10
CA ASP A 155 1.94 -2.60 0.32
C ASP A 155 2.79 -2.28 -0.91
N MET A 156 2.85 -1.01 -1.29
CA MET A 156 3.47 -0.56 -2.52
C MET A 156 5.00 -0.50 -2.40
N PRO A 157 5.77 -0.73 -3.46
CA PRO A 157 7.20 -0.45 -3.43
C PRO A 157 7.44 1.05 -3.18
N PRO A 158 8.61 1.42 -2.60
CA PRO A 158 8.92 2.81 -2.33
C PRO A 158 9.15 3.60 -3.62
N GLY A 159 8.80 4.89 -3.59
CA GLY A 159 8.98 5.81 -4.71
C GLY A 159 7.78 5.91 -5.64
N THR A 160 8.01 6.53 -6.80
CA THR A 160 6.99 6.83 -7.83
C THR A 160 7.40 6.28 -9.20
N GLY A 161 8.07 5.13 -9.22
CA GLY A 161 8.57 4.48 -10.43
C GLY A 161 7.53 3.63 -11.16
N ASP A 162 8.02 2.76 -12.04
CA ASP A 162 7.19 1.97 -12.97
C ASP A 162 6.23 1.00 -12.26
N VAL A 163 6.65 0.38 -11.15
CA VAL A 163 5.82 -0.60 -10.43
C VAL A 163 4.59 0.06 -9.79
N PRO A 164 4.72 1.14 -8.97
CA PRO A 164 3.55 1.89 -8.51
C PRO A 164 2.62 2.32 -9.63
N LEU A 165 3.17 2.81 -10.74
CA LEU A 165 2.38 3.25 -11.88
C LEU A 165 1.57 2.09 -12.48
N THR A 166 2.21 0.93 -12.68
CA THR A 166 1.54 -0.27 -13.22
C THR A 166 0.43 -0.75 -12.28
N VAL A 167 0.67 -0.78 -10.96
CA VAL A 167 -0.38 -1.14 -9.99
C VAL A 167 -1.59 -0.23 -10.13
N PHE A 168 -1.38 1.10 -10.17
CA PHE A 168 -2.48 2.06 -10.31
C PHE A 168 -3.18 2.01 -11.67
N GLN A 169 -2.52 1.49 -12.71
CA GLN A 169 -3.13 1.31 -14.03
C GLN A 169 -3.90 -0.01 -14.13
N SER A 170 -3.45 -1.05 -13.41
CA SER A 170 -3.98 -2.42 -13.57
C SER A 170 -4.96 -2.82 -12.46
N ILE A 171 -4.87 -2.24 -11.26
CA ILE A 171 -5.70 -2.58 -10.11
C ILE A 171 -6.64 -1.42 -9.79
N PRO A 172 -7.94 -1.67 -9.55
CA PRO A 172 -8.92 -0.63 -9.23
C PRO A 172 -8.75 -0.12 -7.79
N VAL A 173 -7.77 0.75 -7.56
CA VAL A 173 -7.48 1.32 -6.24
C VAL A 173 -8.52 2.37 -5.88
N ASP A 174 -9.22 2.19 -4.75
CA ASP A 174 -10.26 3.10 -4.24
C ASP A 174 -9.68 4.27 -3.43
N GLY A 175 -8.47 4.15 -2.89
CA GLY A 175 -7.84 5.23 -2.13
C GLY A 175 -6.37 4.97 -1.79
N ILE A 176 -5.66 6.06 -1.49
CA ILE A 176 -4.22 6.04 -1.17
C ILE A 176 -3.98 6.59 0.24
N ILE A 177 -3.17 5.88 1.03
CA ILE A 177 -2.56 6.38 2.25
C ILE A 177 -1.08 6.64 1.99
N ILE A 178 -0.63 7.85 2.24
CA ILE A 178 0.78 8.23 2.08
C ILE A 178 1.49 8.07 3.43
N VAL A 179 2.60 7.32 3.46
CA VAL A 179 3.43 7.14 4.65
C VAL A 179 4.74 7.89 4.49
N THR A 180 5.10 8.65 5.50
CA THR A 180 6.33 9.44 5.56
C THR A 180 6.99 9.36 6.95
N SER A 181 8.13 10.02 7.13
CA SER A 181 8.81 10.17 8.43
C SER A 181 9.33 11.60 8.56
N PRO A 182 9.53 12.16 9.78
CA PRO A 182 9.96 13.55 9.97
C PRO A 182 11.41 13.74 9.50
N GLN A 183 11.60 14.22 8.27
CA GLN A 183 12.90 14.53 7.67
C GLN A 183 12.75 15.72 6.70
N GLU A 184 13.83 16.42 6.36
CA GLU A 184 13.80 17.67 5.59
C GLU A 184 13.09 17.59 4.22
N LEU A 185 13.13 16.44 3.54
CA LEU A 185 12.55 16.28 2.19
C LEU A 185 11.09 15.84 2.17
N VAL A 186 10.40 15.85 3.30
CA VAL A 186 9.02 15.31 3.41
C VAL A 186 8.04 15.99 2.46
N SER A 187 8.06 17.33 2.36
CA SER A 187 7.16 18.07 1.46
C SER A 187 7.35 17.64 0.00
N MET A 188 8.58 17.53 -0.48
CA MET A 188 8.87 17.08 -1.85
C MET A 188 8.38 15.64 -2.10
N ILE A 189 8.59 14.75 -1.13
CA ILE A 189 8.23 13.33 -1.22
C ILE A 189 6.73 13.16 -1.25
N VAL A 190 6.02 13.80 -0.31
CA VAL A 190 4.56 13.81 -0.26
C VAL A 190 4.00 14.45 -1.53
N GLY A 191 4.57 15.56 -1.99
CA GLY A 191 4.15 16.24 -3.22
C GLY A 191 4.25 15.35 -4.46
N LYS A 192 5.28 14.51 -4.59
CA LYS A 192 5.37 13.53 -5.69
C LYS A 192 4.26 12.49 -5.62
N ALA A 193 3.99 11.93 -4.43
CA ALA A 193 2.92 10.96 -4.24
C ALA A 193 1.53 11.57 -4.53
N VAL A 194 1.29 12.80 -4.07
CA VAL A 194 0.05 13.55 -4.37
C VAL A 194 -0.12 13.80 -5.86
N LYS A 195 0.93 14.23 -6.56
CA LYS A 195 0.88 14.44 -8.01
C LYS A 195 0.58 13.14 -8.76
N MET A 196 1.21 12.05 -8.38
CA MET A 196 0.97 10.73 -8.97
C MET A 196 -0.49 10.29 -8.75
N ALA A 197 -1.02 10.40 -7.52
CA ALA A 197 -2.41 10.08 -7.22
C ALA A 197 -3.40 10.91 -8.06
N ASN A 198 -3.14 12.21 -8.17
CA ASN A 198 -3.98 13.12 -8.98
C ASN A 198 -3.92 12.76 -10.48
N MET A 199 -2.75 12.45 -11.03
CA MET A 199 -2.61 12.01 -12.43
C MET A 199 -3.41 10.73 -12.70
N MET A 200 -3.47 9.84 -11.70
CA MET A 200 -4.22 8.58 -11.79
C MET A 200 -5.70 8.72 -11.39
N ASN A 201 -6.14 9.92 -10.96
CA ASN A 201 -7.48 10.21 -10.42
C ASN A 201 -7.87 9.26 -9.27
N ILE A 202 -6.93 8.94 -8.38
CA ILE A 202 -7.17 8.10 -7.20
C ILE A 202 -7.30 9.01 -5.98
N PRO A 203 -8.36 8.87 -5.17
CA PRO A 203 -8.55 9.67 -3.96
C PRO A 203 -7.43 9.46 -2.95
N ILE A 204 -6.94 10.55 -2.34
CA ILE A 204 -5.99 10.46 -1.22
C ILE A 204 -6.79 10.46 0.08
N ILE A 205 -6.68 9.36 0.85
CA ILE A 205 -7.31 9.23 2.16
C ILE A 205 -6.62 10.18 3.14
N GLY A 206 -5.29 10.21 3.11
CA GLY A 206 -4.48 11.16 3.87
C GLY A 206 -3.03 10.73 4.02
N VAL A 207 -2.32 11.37 4.93
CA VAL A 207 -0.90 11.15 5.20
C VAL A 207 -0.67 10.72 6.66
N VAL A 208 0.19 9.72 6.84
CA VAL A 208 0.66 9.19 8.13
C VAL A 208 2.14 9.49 8.26
N GLU A 209 2.55 10.11 9.35
CA GLU A 209 3.97 10.28 9.70
C GLU A 209 4.37 9.22 10.72
N ASN A 210 5.21 8.28 10.32
CA ASN A 210 5.79 7.28 11.19
C ASN A 210 7.12 7.78 11.78
N MET A 211 7.53 7.23 12.91
CA MET A 211 8.74 7.65 13.65
C MET A 211 8.73 9.13 14.04
N SER A 212 7.55 9.67 14.34
CA SER A 212 7.34 11.10 14.57
C SER A 212 8.04 11.59 15.83
N TYR A 213 8.05 10.79 16.89
CA TYR A 213 8.67 11.10 18.17
C TYR A 213 8.96 9.83 18.98
N VAL A 214 9.74 9.96 20.04
CA VAL A 214 9.85 8.96 21.11
C VAL A 214 9.10 9.47 22.32
N GLU A 215 8.32 8.62 22.96
CA GLU A 215 7.68 8.93 24.23
C GLU A 215 8.51 8.34 25.38
N CYS A 216 8.89 9.17 26.35
CA CYS A 216 9.60 8.71 27.54
C CYS A 216 8.68 7.86 28.41
N ASP A 217 9.09 6.63 28.73
CA ASP A 217 8.28 5.72 29.55
C ASP A 217 7.96 6.27 30.95
N CYS A 218 8.87 7.06 31.52
CA CYS A 218 8.75 7.60 32.88
C CYS A 218 7.87 8.85 32.97
N CYS A 219 8.14 9.87 32.14
CA CYS A 219 7.51 11.18 32.26
C CYS A 219 6.57 11.52 31.11
N LYS A 220 6.39 10.61 30.13
CA LYS A 220 5.53 10.79 28.95
C LYS A 220 5.89 11.98 28.06
N THR A 221 7.05 12.59 28.27
CA THR A 221 7.56 13.66 27.42
C THR A 221 7.83 13.12 26.03
N LYS A 222 7.37 13.84 25.00
CA LYS A 222 7.66 13.54 23.60
C LYS A 222 8.99 14.16 23.21
N ILE A 223 9.87 13.35 22.63
CA ILE A 223 11.20 13.73 22.18
C ILE A 223 11.24 13.59 20.66
N ASN A 224 11.42 14.69 19.96
CA ASN A 224 11.45 14.76 18.51
C ASN A 224 12.88 14.48 18.00
N ILE A 225 13.24 13.20 17.82
CA ILE A 225 14.61 12.78 17.44
C ILE A 225 15.00 13.36 16.08
N TYR A 226 14.06 13.48 15.14
CA TYR A 226 14.28 13.98 13.79
C TYR A 226 13.87 15.46 13.62
N GLY A 227 13.70 16.22 14.71
CA GLY A 227 13.20 17.58 14.68
C GLY A 227 11.68 17.69 14.76
N GLU A 228 11.16 18.89 14.66
CA GLU A 228 9.72 19.15 14.74
C GLU A 228 8.98 18.58 13.53
N SER A 229 7.83 17.96 13.80
CA SER A 229 6.96 17.41 12.75
C SER A 229 6.35 18.56 11.93
N ARG A 230 6.52 18.50 10.62
CA ARG A 230 5.88 19.42 9.67
C ARG A 230 4.66 18.81 8.99
N LEU A 231 4.15 17.69 9.51
CA LEU A 231 3.04 16.96 8.89
C LEU A 231 1.81 17.82 8.65
N ASP A 232 1.41 18.63 9.65
CA ASP A 232 0.19 19.45 9.55
C ASP A 232 0.34 20.59 8.53
N GLU A 233 1.55 21.17 8.41
CA GLU A 233 1.86 22.19 7.40
C GLU A 233 1.78 21.58 5.98
N ILE A 234 2.40 20.42 5.78
CA ILE A 234 2.43 19.70 4.51
C ILE A 234 1.02 19.22 4.13
N ALA A 235 0.27 18.69 5.08
CA ALA A 235 -1.09 18.28 4.85
C ALA A 235 -1.97 19.46 4.37
N LYS A 236 -1.78 20.65 4.96
CA LYS A 236 -2.44 21.88 4.54
C LYS A 236 -1.96 22.35 3.16
N GLU A 237 -0.66 22.32 2.89
CA GLU A 237 -0.07 22.71 1.60
C GLU A 237 -0.68 21.93 0.43
N TYR A 238 -0.85 20.61 0.60
CA TYR A 238 -1.39 19.74 -0.45
C TYR A 238 -2.90 19.48 -0.34
N ASN A 239 -3.60 20.14 0.60
CA ASN A 239 -5.03 19.95 0.86
C ASN A 239 -5.40 18.48 1.10
N ILE A 240 -4.59 17.77 1.88
CA ILE A 240 -4.81 16.38 2.29
C ILE A 240 -4.95 16.30 3.82
N GLN A 241 -5.51 15.21 4.33
CA GLN A 241 -5.72 15.04 5.76
C GLN A 241 -4.48 14.47 6.45
N ALA A 242 -4.00 15.08 7.54
CA ALA A 242 -3.06 14.47 8.47
C ALA A 242 -3.81 13.42 9.31
N LEU A 243 -3.45 12.14 9.16
CA LEU A 243 -4.14 11.03 9.78
C LEU A 243 -3.53 10.62 11.11
N ALA A 244 -2.21 10.47 11.16
CA ALA A 244 -1.52 10.01 12.36
C ALA A 244 -0.08 10.52 12.44
N LYS A 245 0.40 10.69 13.69
CA LYS A 245 1.82 10.81 14.05
C LYS A 245 2.17 9.62 14.93
N ILE A 246 2.86 8.64 14.35
CA ILE A 246 3.19 7.38 15.01
C ILE A 246 4.51 7.54 15.76
N PRO A 247 4.58 7.24 17.06
CA PRO A 247 5.84 7.25 17.78
C PRO A 247 6.76 6.11 17.33
N ILE A 248 8.05 6.22 17.63
CA ILE A 248 8.97 5.10 17.53
C ILE A 248 8.56 4.05 18.55
N GLN A 249 8.19 2.86 18.10
CA GLN A 249 7.65 1.76 18.90
C GLN A 249 8.58 0.54 18.85
N PRO A 250 9.59 0.43 19.74
CA PRO A 250 10.50 -0.72 19.74
C PRO A 250 9.79 -2.06 19.95
N LYS A 251 8.72 -2.07 20.76
CA LYS A 251 7.90 -3.27 21.01
C LYS A 251 7.20 -3.75 19.74
N LEU A 252 6.69 -2.83 18.94
CA LEU A 252 6.02 -3.15 17.68
C LEU A 252 7.02 -3.65 16.64
N ALA A 253 8.19 -3.03 16.54
CA ALA A 253 9.27 -3.51 15.66
C ALA A 253 9.70 -4.93 16.05
N ALA A 254 9.91 -5.18 17.36
CA ALA A 254 10.24 -6.50 17.85
C ALA A 254 9.13 -7.54 17.62
N ALA A 255 7.87 -7.13 17.65
CA ALA A 255 6.74 -8.00 17.31
C ALA A 255 6.75 -8.39 15.83
N CYS A 256 7.00 -7.43 14.92
CA CYS A 256 7.16 -7.71 13.49
C CYS A 256 8.32 -8.68 13.23
N ASP A 257 9.48 -8.48 13.88
CA ASP A 257 10.62 -9.36 13.73
C ASP A 257 10.35 -10.80 14.19
N LYS A 258 9.45 -10.97 15.16
CA LYS A 258 9.01 -12.26 15.70
C LYS A 258 7.80 -12.85 14.96
N GLY A 259 7.27 -12.17 13.96
CA GLY A 259 6.06 -12.60 13.25
C GLY A 259 4.80 -12.56 14.13
N ALA A 260 4.69 -11.60 15.00
CA ALA A 260 3.67 -11.54 16.04
C ALA A 260 2.90 -10.20 16.05
N ILE A 261 2.82 -9.50 14.91
CA ILE A 261 2.15 -8.20 14.82
C ILE A 261 0.67 -8.28 15.20
N GLU A 262 0.01 -9.40 14.92
CA GLU A 262 -1.39 -9.63 15.28
C GLU A 262 -1.63 -9.71 16.80
N LEU A 263 -0.58 -9.91 17.60
CA LEU A 263 -0.66 -9.95 19.07
C LEU A 263 -0.48 -8.57 19.72
N CYS A 264 -0.11 -7.55 18.96
CA CYS A 264 0.00 -6.19 19.46
C CYS A 264 -1.39 -5.61 19.67
N GLU A 265 -1.67 -5.12 20.87
CA GLU A 265 -3.02 -4.66 21.25
C GLU A 265 -3.24 -3.17 20.96
N ASP A 266 -2.20 -2.35 21.08
CA ASP A 266 -2.29 -0.90 21.06
C ASP A 266 -1.92 -0.31 19.68
N PHE A 267 -2.93 0.16 18.97
CA PHE A 267 -2.82 0.87 17.68
C PHE A 267 -3.59 2.19 17.68
N ASP A 268 -3.90 2.75 18.84
CA ASP A 268 -4.76 3.94 19.01
C ASP A 268 -4.32 5.14 18.17
N TRP A 269 -3.03 5.29 17.93
CA TRP A 269 -2.47 6.32 17.06
C TRP A 269 -2.89 6.22 15.59
N LEU A 270 -3.42 5.06 15.13
CA LEU A 270 -4.00 4.88 13.79
C LEU A 270 -5.53 4.91 13.75
N ASN A 271 -6.25 5.06 14.87
CA ASN A 271 -7.72 5.07 14.87
C ASN A 271 -8.27 6.11 13.89
N LYS A 272 -7.73 7.35 13.92
CA LYS A 272 -8.14 8.39 12.97
C LYS A 272 -7.87 8.03 11.51
N ALA A 273 -6.83 7.25 11.24
CA ALA A 273 -6.53 6.78 9.88
C ALA A 273 -7.58 5.74 9.43
N PHE A 274 -7.96 4.84 10.32
CA PHE A 274 -8.99 3.85 10.01
C PHE A 274 -10.38 4.48 9.85
N ASP A 275 -10.77 5.41 10.72
CA ASP A 275 -12.01 6.21 10.58
C ASP A 275 -12.06 6.94 9.23
N ALA A 276 -10.92 7.47 8.76
CA ALA A 276 -10.84 8.13 7.47
C ALA A 276 -11.00 7.15 6.29
N ILE A 277 -10.52 5.90 6.44
CA ILE A 277 -10.77 4.82 5.47
C ILE A 277 -12.26 4.55 5.38
N GLU A 278 -12.93 4.26 6.50
CA GLU A 278 -14.36 3.95 6.52
C GLU A 278 -15.21 5.08 5.95
N LYS A 279 -14.82 6.33 6.23
CA LYS A 279 -15.55 7.52 5.76
C LYS A 279 -15.36 7.76 4.25
N LYS A 280 -14.14 7.61 3.72
CA LYS A 280 -13.82 7.93 2.31
C LYS A 280 -14.01 6.75 1.37
N VAL A 281 -13.85 5.53 1.89
CA VAL A 281 -13.90 4.26 1.14
C VAL A 281 -14.86 3.28 1.85
N PRO A 282 -16.13 3.64 2.06
CA PRO A 282 -17.06 2.83 2.83
C PRO A 282 -17.38 1.48 2.16
N ILE A 283 -17.53 0.43 2.95
CA ILE A 283 -18.11 -0.84 2.53
C ILE A 283 -19.64 -0.64 2.50
N LYS A 284 -20.22 -0.82 1.33
CA LYS A 284 -21.68 -0.76 1.14
C LYS A 284 -22.32 -2.11 1.41
#